data_1b1f1319845cd20a711c1a5a31a4baab
#
_entry.id   1b1f1319845cd20a711c1a5a31a4baab
#
_cell.length_a   1.000
_cell.length_b   1.000
_cell.length_c   1.000
_cell.angle_alpha   90.00
_cell.angle_beta   90.00
_cell.angle_gamma   90.00
#
_symmetry.space_group_name_H-M   'P 1'
#
loop_
_entity.id
_entity.type
_entity.pdbx_description
1 polymer ?
#
loop_
_entity_poly.entity_id
_entity_poly.type
_entity_poly.pdbx_seq_one_letter_code
_entity_poly.pdbx_strand_id
1 'polypeptide(L)'
;MTKSELMVRLAEVFAQKNGTHLLAKDVEYSVKILVDTMTRSLARGQRIEIRRFGSFDLNHRPARQVRNPKTGDKVSVPEKYVPHFKPGKELRERVDRAMAAEAE
;
A
#
# COMPACT_ATOMS: atom_id res chain seq x y z
N MET A 1 -6.15 -7.41 6.48
CA MET A 1 -6.46 -8.09 5.18
C MET A 1 -5.18 -8.45 4.46
N THR A 2 -5.03 -9.71 4.14
CA THR A 2 -3.88 -10.21 3.39
C THR A 2 -4.15 -10.15 1.88
N LYS A 3 -3.12 -10.37 1.08
CA LYS A 3 -3.27 -10.45 -0.38
C LYS A 3 -4.24 -11.58 -0.77
N SER A 4 -4.17 -12.72 -0.09
CA SER A 4 -5.08 -13.84 -0.33
C SER A 4 -6.54 -13.51 -0.01
N GLU A 5 -6.77 -12.81 1.08
CA GLU A 5 -8.12 -12.35 1.43
C GLU A 5 -8.65 -11.33 0.43
N LEU A 6 -7.79 -10.45 -0.07
CA LEU A 6 -8.17 -9.49 -1.09
C LEU A 6 -8.63 -10.21 -2.37
N MET A 7 -7.92 -11.26 -2.77
CA MET A 7 -8.28 -12.08 -3.93
C MET A 7 -9.66 -12.71 -3.78
N VAL A 8 -9.95 -13.27 -2.60
CA VAL A 8 -11.25 -13.89 -2.30
C VAL A 8 -12.37 -12.84 -2.37
N ARG A 9 -12.18 -11.70 -1.73
CA ARG A 9 -13.17 -10.62 -1.73
C ARG A 9 -13.41 -10.05 -3.14
N LEU A 10 -12.35 -9.93 -3.92
CA LEU A 10 -12.45 -9.44 -5.29
C LEU A 10 -13.30 -10.39 -6.15
N ALA A 11 -13.08 -11.70 -6.03
CA ALA A 11 -13.85 -12.70 -6.75
C ALA A 11 -15.34 -12.65 -6.35
N GLU A 12 -15.64 -12.50 -5.07
CA GLU A 12 -17.01 -12.40 -4.55
C GLU A 12 -17.73 -11.15 -5.08
N VAL A 13 -17.08 -10.00 -5.01
CA VAL A 13 -17.65 -8.74 -5.48
C VAL A 13 -17.90 -8.79 -6.99
N PHE A 14 -16.98 -9.35 -7.74
CA PHE A 14 -17.13 -9.47 -9.18
C PHE A 14 -18.31 -10.37 -9.55
N ALA A 15 -18.45 -11.50 -8.86
CA ALA A 15 -19.58 -12.41 -9.08
C ALA A 15 -20.92 -11.74 -8.76
N GLN A 16 -20.99 -10.99 -7.66
CA GLN A 16 -22.21 -10.28 -7.26
C GLN A 16 -22.62 -9.18 -8.24
N LYS A 17 -21.65 -8.41 -8.71
CA LYS A 17 -21.95 -7.24 -9.57
C LYS A 17 -22.21 -7.60 -11.03
N ASN A 18 -21.50 -8.60 -11.54
CA ASN A 18 -21.53 -8.94 -12.96
C ASN A 18 -22.20 -10.28 -13.28
N GLY A 19 -22.59 -11.02 -12.25
CA GLY A 19 -23.20 -12.34 -12.41
C GLY A 19 -22.25 -13.38 -13.03
N THR A 20 -20.96 -13.05 -13.11
CA THR A 20 -19.95 -13.90 -13.73
C THR A 20 -18.97 -14.37 -12.68
N HIS A 21 -18.70 -15.66 -12.67
CA HIS A 21 -17.69 -16.24 -11.79
C HIS A 21 -16.34 -16.27 -12.49
N LEU A 22 -15.38 -15.55 -11.96
CA LEU A 22 -14.01 -15.62 -12.43
C LEU A 22 -13.33 -16.85 -11.86
N LEU A 23 -12.46 -17.45 -12.65
CA LEU A 23 -11.59 -18.51 -12.16
C LEU A 23 -10.65 -17.94 -11.11
N ALA A 24 -10.39 -18.73 -10.06
CA ALA A 24 -9.48 -18.32 -8.99
C ALA A 24 -8.11 -17.92 -9.53
N LYS A 25 -7.62 -18.62 -10.56
CA LYS A 25 -6.34 -18.30 -11.23
C LYS A 25 -6.34 -16.92 -11.87
N ASP A 26 -7.45 -16.51 -12.48
CA ASP A 26 -7.54 -15.21 -13.14
C ASP A 26 -7.54 -14.07 -12.13
N VAL A 27 -8.23 -14.23 -11.01
CA VAL A 27 -8.24 -13.27 -9.91
C VAL A 27 -6.84 -13.16 -9.30
N GLU A 28 -6.22 -14.29 -9.01
CA GLU A 28 -4.87 -14.33 -8.45
C GLU A 28 -3.86 -13.65 -9.38
N TYR A 29 -3.93 -13.96 -10.66
CA TYR A 29 -3.02 -13.37 -11.66
C TYR A 29 -3.22 -11.86 -11.78
N SER A 30 -4.46 -11.40 -11.78
CA SER A 30 -4.79 -9.97 -11.85
C SER A 30 -4.24 -9.20 -10.67
N VAL A 31 -4.40 -9.71 -9.46
CA VAL A 31 -3.87 -9.08 -8.25
C VAL A 31 -2.34 -9.06 -8.28
N LYS A 32 -1.70 -10.14 -8.71
CA LYS A 32 -0.25 -10.19 -8.83
C LYS A 32 0.27 -9.15 -9.82
N ILE A 33 -0.38 -9.00 -10.97
CA ILE A 33 0.00 -8.00 -11.97
C ILE A 33 -0.13 -6.60 -11.40
N LEU A 34 -1.23 -6.29 -10.70
CA LEU A 34 -1.43 -4.97 -10.11
C LEU A 34 -0.33 -4.63 -9.11
N VAL A 35 -0.08 -5.52 -8.17
CA VAL A 35 0.94 -5.31 -7.15
C VAL A 35 2.34 -5.19 -7.77
N ASP A 36 2.66 -6.07 -8.72
CA ASP A 36 3.96 -6.05 -9.40
C ASP A 36 4.15 -4.76 -10.21
N THR A 37 3.11 -4.31 -10.90
CA THR A 37 3.15 -3.06 -11.67
C THR A 37 3.40 -1.86 -10.77
N MET A 38 2.72 -1.81 -9.62
CA MET A 38 2.92 -0.75 -8.65
C MET A 38 4.33 -0.78 -8.06
N THR A 39 4.82 -1.98 -7.73
CA THR A 39 6.18 -2.16 -7.22
C THR A 39 7.22 -1.67 -8.21
N ARG A 40 7.07 -2.02 -9.48
CA ARG A 40 8.00 -1.58 -10.53
C ARG A 40 7.97 -0.07 -10.74
N SER A 41 6.80 0.53 -10.70
CA SER A 41 6.67 1.99 -10.83
C SER A 41 7.40 2.72 -9.71
N LEU A 42 7.20 2.28 -8.48
CA LEU A 42 7.88 2.88 -7.33
C LEU A 42 9.38 2.63 -7.37
N ALA A 43 9.82 1.45 -7.81
CA ALA A 43 11.24 1.14 -7.95
C ALA A 43 11.94 2.03 -8.98
N ARG A 44 11.18 2.59 -9.93
CA ARG A 44 11.69 3.55 -10.91
C ARG A 44 11.56 5.00 -10.46
N GLY A 45 11.09 5.23 -9.24
CA GLY A 45 10.88 6.57 -8.71
C GLY A 45 9.62 7.25 -9.18
N GLN A 46 8.71 6.51 -9.79
CA GLN A 46 7.45 7.06 -10.29
C GLN A 46 6.39 7.07 -9.20
N ARG A 47 5.69 8.19 -9.09
CA ARG A 47 4.57 8.34 -8.17
C ARG A 47 3.34 7.61 -8.73
N ILE A 48 2.59 6.98 -7.83
CA ILE A 48 1.32 6.35 -8.17
C ILE A 48 0.21 7.16 -7.52
N GLU A 49 -0.77 7.57 -8.31
CA GLU A 49 -1.92 8.28 -7.80
C GLU A 49 -3.19 7.52 -8.15
N ILE A 50 -3.95 7.13 -7.13
CA ILE A 50 -5.23 6.44 -7.30
C ILE A 50 -6.30 7.39 -6.79
N ARG A 51 -7.06 7.93 -7.72
CA ARG A 51 -8.10 8.92 -7.42
C ARG A 51 -9.06 8.39 -6.36
N ARG A 52 -9.38 9.21 -5.36
CA ARG A 52 -10.26 8.91 -4.23
C ARG A 52 -9.69 7.92 -3.22
N PHE A 53 -8.54 7.35 -3.47
CA PHE A 53 -7.91 6.41 -2.57
C PHE A 53 -6.69 7.04 -1.90
N GLY A 54 -5.71 7.43 -2.69
CA GLY A 54 -4.50 8.05 -2.17
C GLY A 54 -3.36 7.98 -3.16
N SER A 55 -2.19 8.32 -2.69
CA SER A 55 -0.98 8.31 -3.52
C SER A 55 0.15 7.57 -2.84
N PHE A 56 0.97 6.91 -3.65
CA PHE A 56 2.21 6.29 -3.23
C PHE A 56 3.36 7.08 -3.80
N ASP A 57 4.33 7.41 -2.97
CA ASP A 57 5.48 8.20 -3.34
C ASP A 57 6.70 7.68 -2.61
N LEU A 58 7.86 8.24 -2.90
CA LEU A 58 9.08 7.87 -2.22
C LEU A 58 9.53 9.00 -1.31
N ASN A 59 9.89 8.65 -0.09
CA ASN A 59 10.53 9.57 0.84
C ASN A 59 12.02 9.29 0.87
N HIS A 60 12.81 10.32 0.62
CA HIS A 60 14.25 10.24 0.72
C HIS A 60 14.67 10.36 2.18
N ARG A 61 15.43 9.39 2.65
CA ARG A 61 16.05 9.41 3.97
C ARG A 61 17.53 9.68 3.77
N PRO A 62 18.03 10.90 4.09
CA PRO A 62 19.43 11.21 3.89
C PRO A 62 20.34 10.35 4.77
N ALA A 63 21.60 10.19 4.34
CA ALA A 63 22.60 9.52 5.13
C ALA A 63 22.77 10.26 6.46
N ARG A 64 22.92 9.50 7.52
CA ARG A 64 23.09 10.06 8.86
C ARG A 64 24.00 9.18 9.71
N GLN A 65 24.52 9.77 10.78
CA GLN A 65 25.22 9.03 11.80
C GLN A 65 24.33 8.88 13.01
N VAL A 66 24.23 7.67 13.51
CA VAL A 66 23.50 7.37 14.75
C VAL A 66 24.47 6.74 15.74
N ARG A 67 24.22 6.99 17.00
CA ARG A 67 25.04 6.40 18.06
C ARG A 67 24.40 5.09 18.52
N ASN A 68 25.22 4.03 18.57
CA ASN A 68 24.76 2.75 19.08
C ASN A 68 24.56 2.86 20.60
N PRO A 69 23.35 2.67 21.14
CA PRO A 69 23.08 2.83 22.56
C PRO A 69 23.79 1.80 23.44
N LYS A 70 24.21 0.66 22.86
CA LYS A 70 24.93 -0.38 23.62
C LYS A 70 26.43 -0.12 23.75
N THR A 71 27.05 0.40 22.69
CA THR A 71 28.52 0.59 22.65
C THR A 71 28.91 2.05 22.67
N GLY A 72 28.04 2.97 22.39
CA GLY A 72 28.31 4.39 22.28
C GLY A 72 29.01 4.78 20.98
N ASP A 73 29.31 3.83 20.11
CA ASP A 73 29.97 4.08 18.84
C ASP A 73 29.05 4.75 17.83
N LYS A 74 29.64 5.56 16.96
CA LYS A 74 28.92 6.16 15.85
C LYS A 74 28.80 5.16 14.71
N VAL A 75 27.58 4.94 14.23
CA VAL A 75 27.29 4.08 13.08
C VAL A 75 26.77 4.92 11.95
N SER A 76 27.37 4.76 10.77
CA SER A 76 26.88 5.42 9.56
C SER A 76 25.68 4.66 8.99
N VAL A 77 24.57 5.39 8.80
CA VAL A 77 23.39 4.85 8.12
C VAL A 77 23.37 5.47 6.71
N PRO A 78 23.45 4.64 5.66
CA PRO A 78 23.43 5.17 4.29
C PRO A 78 22.08 5.78 3.94
N GLU A 79 22.07 6.64 2.94
CA GLU A 79 20.80 7.17 2.42
C GLU A 79 19.96 6.05 1.84
N LYS A 80 18.64 6.24 1.89
CA LYS A 80 17.71 5.29 1.31
C LYS A 80 16.41 5.98 0.91
N TYR A 81 15.65 5.33 0.04
CA TYR A 81 14.33 5.75 -0.35
C TYR A 81 13.31 4.79 0.21
N VAL A 82 12.28 5.31 0.83
CA VAL A 82 11.24 4.53 1.49
C VAL A 82 9.90 4.80 0.84
N PRO A 83 9.14 3.77 0.45
CA PRO A 83 7.79 3.98 -0.05
C PRO A 83 6.91 4.60 1.04
N HIS A 84 6.09 5.56 0.65
CA HIS A 84 5.18 6.26 1.54
C HIS A 84 3.81 6.34 0.92
N PHE A 85 2.79 5.95 1.67
CA PHE A 85 1.40 6.07 1.26
C PHE A 85 0.76 7.27 1.94
N LYS A 86 0.16 8.14 1.13
CA LYS A 86 -0.60 9.29 1.62
C LYS A 86 -2.07 9.08 1.25
N PRO A 87 -2.96 8.89 2.24
CA PRO A 87 -4.38 8.70 1.94
C PRO A 87 -4.99 9.97 1.37
N GLY A 88 -5.93 9.78 0.45
CA GLY A 88 -6.70 10.88 -0.10
C GLY A 88 -7.78 11.35 0.87
N LYS A 89 -8.39 12.49 0.57
CA LYS A 89 -9.41 13.09 1.43
C LYS A 89 -10.59 12.16 1.66
N GLU A 90 -11.11 11.56 0.60
CA GLU A 90 -12.28 10.67 0.69
C GLU A 90 -12.00 9.46 1.58
N LEU A 91 -10.83 8.83 1.41
CA LEU A 91 -10.45 7.69 2.24
C LEU A 91 -10.32 8.09 3.71
N ARG A 92 -9.65 9.21 4.00
CA ARG A 92 -9.49 9.68 5.38
C ARG A 92 -10.83 9.95 6.05
N GLU A 93 -11.72 10.64 5.37
CA GLU A 93 -13.04 10.97 5.90
C GLU A 93 -13.89 9.73 6.15
N ARG A 94 -13.81 8.78 5.22
CA ARG A 94 -14.57 7.54 5.32
C ARG A 94 -14.12 6.67 6.50
N VAL A 95 -12.82 6.57 6.71
CA VAL A 95 -12.25 5.84 7.85
C VAL A 95 -12.61 6.53 9.16
N ASP A 96 -12.48 7.84 9.21
CA ASP A 96 -12.77 8.62 10.41
C ASP A 96 -14.23 8.49 10.82
N ARG A 97 -15.15 8.58 9.88
CA ARG A 97 -16.59 8.40 10.15
C ARG A 97 -16.92 7.00 10.64
N ALA A 98 -16.31 5.98 10.03
CA ALA A 98 -16.55 4.59 10.42
C ALA A 98 -16.07 4.32 11.84
N MET A 99 -14.90 4.84 12.21
CA MET A 99 -14.36 4.66 13.56
C MET A 99 -15.13 5.47 14.60
N ALA A 100 -15.59 6.66 14.26
CA ALA A 100 -16.43 7.47 15.14
C ALA A 100 -17.77 6.78 15.41
N ALA A 101 -18.36 6.15 14.41
CA ALA A 101 -19.61 5.40 14.56
C ALA A 101 -19.44 4.19 15.49
N GLU A 102 -18.31 3.50 15.41
CA GLU A 102 -18.02 2.37 16.29
C GLU A 102 -17.75 2.80 17.73
N ALA A 103 -17.24 4.00 17.96
CA ALA A 103 -16.94 4.53 19.27
C ALA A 103 -18.21 4.95 20.04
N GLU A 104 -19.30 5.17 19.35
CA GLU A 104 -20.61 5.44 19.94
C GLU A 104 -21.34 4.14 20.26
#